data_fb9f9c9e22559b0fe555960b57d1a1da
#
_entry.id   fb9f9c9e22559b0fe555960b57d1a1da
#
_cell.length_a   1.000
_cell.length_b   1.000
_cell.length_c   1.000
_cell.angle_alpha   90.00
_cell.angle_beta   90.00
_cell.angle_gamma   90.00
#
_symmetry.space_group_name_H-M   'P 1'
#
loop_
_entity.id
_entity.type
_entity.pdbx_description
1 polymer ?
#
loop_
_entity_poly.entity_id
_entity_poly.type
_entity_poly.pdbx_seq_one_letter_code
_entity_poly.pdbx_strand_id
1 'polypeptide(L)'
;MADISLLYPKRKEVSAMTLTDESINDLSVDYIVESLTKDIYEKNSIKKILTNLTCDIDVINYRADVFEDILNFPELRDGLVELLKKLEDLRELEKFNKDGDASSLWQLINRLREIDGYVLCITMLKNILNTIPIKSQGLLDLKQTIEDIYNNGGFDILKKDIDETMAKAQNLKSVTIGVNLDSVLKPKNAGVISLNSFEITNSGILKNFMGFTGSKEELNSDEKVLSSHKLHPANPSLNRTKFGSIQQGANTNVHIDTSGSATGDDPLSQSLKKVVTDILKRMVKSIKATLQKYVNISGYSLVGLMPEIIFYIRFAELVDKMKEKKLPVCKPLAVHDDRVAYGEDIYNIKLAIKRTNGEEFDIIGNDITFDNEQRIYVMTGPNRGGKTTFTQAVGHCFLL
;
A
#
# COMPACT_ATOMS: atom_id res chain seq x y z
N MET A 1 -13.45 13.43 5.38
CA MET A 1 -14.21 12.27 4.92
C MET A 1 -14.75 11.58 6.15
N ALA A 2 -16.01 11.16 6.15
CA ALA A 2 -16.54 10.29 7.21
C ALA A 2 -15.67 9.03 7.26
N ASP A 3 -15.47 8.48 8.46
CA ASP A 3 -14.73 7.23 8.64
C ASP A 3 -15.43 6.11 7.86
N ILE A 4 -14.82 5.72 6.75
CA ILE A 4 -15.27 4.59 5.94
C ILE A 4 -14.59 3.37 6.50
N SER A 5 -15.36 2.36 6.84
CA SER A 5 -14.85 1.08 7.30
C SER A 5 -15.69 -0.06 6.72
N LEU A 6 -15.02 -1.13 6.33
CA LEU A 6 -15.67 -2.39 5.94
C LEU A 6 -15.85 -3.33 7.15
N LEU A 7 -15.24 -3.00 8.30
CA LEU A 7 -15.35 -3.75 9.53
C LEU A 7 -16.38 -3.19 10.51
N TYR A 8 -16.75 -1.91 10.38
CA TYR A 8 -17.62 -1.23 11.32
C TYR A 8 -18.68 -0.40 10.62
N PRO A 9 -19.97 -0.52 11.01
CA PRO A 9 -21.04 0.35 10.51
C PRO A 9 -20.74 1.82 10.81
N LYS A 10 -21.15 2.71 9.91
CA LYS A 10 -20.99 4.17 10.09
C LYS A 10 -21.61 4.63 11.40
N ARG A 11 -20.91 5.51 12.13
CA ARG A 11 -21.38 6.20 13.35
C ARG A 11 -21.68 5.29 14.55
N LYS A 12 -21.21 4.05 14.57
CA LYS A 12 -21.40 3.17 15.71
C LYS A 12 -20.15 3.17 16.57
N GLU A 13 -20.28 3.56 17.84
CA GLU A 13 -19.26 3.32 18.85
C GLU A 13 -19.28 1.84 19.23
N VAL A 14 -18.20 1.14 18.99
CA VAL A 14 -18.11 -0.29 19.22
C VAL A 14 -17.17 -0.55 20.40
N SER A 15 -17.67 -1.24 21.40
CA SER A 15 -16.83 -1.76 22.46
C SER A 15 -16.07 -2.97 21.93
N ALA A 16 -14.76 -2.88 21.92
CA ALA A 16 -13.88 -3.97 21.53
C ALA A 16 -13.11 -4.50 22.74
N MET A 17 -12.93 -5.82 22.80
CA MET A 17 -12.09 -6.49 23.79
C MET A 17 -10.84 -7.03 23.11
N THR A 18 -9.68 -6.73 23.68
CA THR A 18 -8.42 -7.27 23.17
C THR A 18 -8.17 -8.64 23.78
N LEU A 19 -7.85 -9.63 22.94
CA LEU A 19 -7.43 -10.96 23.41
C LEU A 19 -6.17 -10.86 24.27
N THR A 20 -6.11 -11.68 25.32
CA THR A 20 -4.89 -11.87 26.11
C THR A 20 -3.85 -12.67 25.34
N ASP A 21 -2.57 -12.54 25.72
CA ASP A 21 -1.49 -13.35 25.11
C ASP A 21 -1.73 -14.85 25.28
N GLU A 22 -2.32 -15.28 26.40
CA GLU A 22 -2.70 -16.67 26.62
C GLU A 22 -3.75 -17.13 25.61
N SER A 23 -4.81 -16.35 25.41
CA SER A 23 -5.84 -16.67 24.41
C SER A 23 -5.30 -16.68 22.97
N ILE A 24 -4.38 -15.77 22.64
CA ILE A 24 -3.69 -15.74 21.34
C ILE A 24 -2.93 -17.04 21.10
N ASN A 25 -2.20 -17.52 22.11
CA ASN A 25 -1.46 -18.77 22.04
C ASN A 25 -2.40 -19.99 21.99
N ASP A 26 -3.41 -20.03 22.84
CA ASP A 26 -4.37 -21.15 22.94
C ASP A 26 -5.15 -21.33 21.63
N LEU A 27 -5.57 -20.24 20.99
CA LEU A 27 -6.26 -20.24 19.71
C LEU A 27 -5.30 -20.32 18.50
N SER A 28 -3.99 -20.37 18.74
CA SER A 28 -2.97 -20.40 17.68
C SER A 28 -3.11 -19.28 16.65
N VAL A 29 -3.48 -18.08 17.10
CA VAL A 29 -3.74 -16.92 16.21
C VAL A 29 -2.52 -16.61 15.34
N ASP A 30 -1.32 -16.63 15.90
CA ASP A 30 -0.08 -16.38 15.14
C ASP A 30 0.13 -17.40 14.03
N TYR A 31 -0.16 -18.68 14.27
CA TYR A 31 -0.10 -19.70 13.22
C TYR A 31 -1.09 -19.44 12.09
N ILE A 32 -2.33 -19.04 12.41
CA ILE A 32 -3.34 -18.67 11.41
C ILE A 32 -2.82 -17.53 10.56
N VAL A 33 -2.37 -16.43 11.18
CA VAL A 33 -1.86 -15.24 10.51
C VAL A 33 -0.66 -15.56 9.61
N GLU A 34 0.30 -16.34 10.12
CA GLU A 34 1.49 -16.75 9.36
C GLU A 34 1.18 -17.62 8.14
N SER A 35 0.08 -18.36 8.19
CA SER A 35 -0.38 -19.19 7.07
C SER A 35 -1.04 -18.39 5.96
N LEU A 36 -1.61 -17.22 6.28
CA LEU A 36 -2.35 -16.38 5.33
C LEU A 36 -1.42 -15.55 4.46
N THR A 37 -0.28 -15.09 4.98
CA THR A 37 0.63 -14.21 4.25
C THR A 37 2.07 -14.30 4.74
N LYS A 38 3.02 -13.91 3.89
CA LYS A 38 4.45 -13.75 4.26
C LYS A 38 4.81 -12.29 4.54
N ASP A 39 4.01 -11.34 4.11
CA ASP A 39 4.25 -9.92 4.30
C ASP A 39 4.03 -9.49 5.75
N ILE A 40 4.99 -8.73 6.31
CA ILE A 40 4.98 -8.31 7.72
C ILE A 40 3.85 -7.30 7.99
N TYR A 41 3.58 -6.40 7.06
CA TYR A 41 2.52 -5.40 7.24
C TYR A 41 1.15 -6.07 7.23
N GLU A 42 0.91 -7.00 6.30
CA GLU A 42 -0.32 -7.77 6.24
C GLU A 42 -0.52 -8.60 7.52
N LYS A 43 0.52 -9.31 7.99
CA LYS A 43 0.49 -10.07 9.25
C LYS A 43 0.05 -9.20 10.43
N ASN A 44 0.69 -8.06 10.59
CA ASN A 44 0.37 -7.14 11.69
C ASN A 44 -1.06 -6.59 11.58
N SER A 45 -1.52 -6.29 10.36
CA SER A 45 -2.87 -5.81 10.09
C SER A 45 -3.92 -6.87 10.42
N ILE A 46 -3.74 -8.10 9.95
CA ILE A 46 -4.66 -9.21 10.21
C ILE A 46 -4.67 -9.57 11.70
N LYS A 47 -3.49 -9.67 12.32
CA LYS A 47 -3.39 -9.97 13.76
C LYS A 47 -4.13 -8.92 14.60
N LYS A 48 -3.95 -7.64 14.28
CA LYS A 48 -4.63 -6.54 14.97
C LYS A 48 -6.16 -6.66 14.87
N ILE A 49 -6.68 -7.06 13.71
CA ILE A 49 -8.14 -7.24 13.53
C ILE A 49 -8.62 -8.46 14.30
N LEU A 50 -7.95 -9.61 14.20
CA LEU A 50 -8.33 -10.84 14.89
C LEU A 50 -8.25 -10.74 16.42
N THR A 51 -7.29 -9.98 16.95
CA THR A 51 -7.14 -9.83 18.40
C THR A 51 -8.06 -8.78 19.01
N ASN A 52 -8.81 -8.04 18.19
CA ASN A 52 -9.71 -6.96 18.62
C ASN A 52 -11.16 -7.38 18.41
N LEU A 53 -11.69 -8.16 19.35
CA LEU A 53 -13.01 -8.78 19.28
C LEU A 53 -14.12 -7.81 19.62
N THR A 54 -15.30 -8.06 19.08
CA THR A 54 -16.53 -7.38 19.46
C THR A 54 -17.65 -8.39 19.68
N CYS A 55 -18.51 -8.13 20.66
CA CYS A 55 -19.75 -8.87 20.88
C CYS A 55 -20.97 -8.16 20.28
N ASP A 56 -20.77 -7.09 19.53
CA ASP A 56 -21.84 -6.36 18.90
C ASP A 56 -22.38 -7.12 17.68
N ILE A 57 -23.61 -7.57 17.77
CA ILE A 57 -24.29 -8.42 16.80
C ILE A 57 -24.39 -7.75 15.42
N ASP A 58 -24.68 -6.45 15.40
CA ASP A 58 -24.78 -5.73 14.13
C ASP A 58 -23.42 -5.65 13.44
N VAL A 59 -22.32 -5.52 14.23
CA VAL A 59 -20.97 -5.50 13.68
C VAL A 59 -20.56 -6.87 13.16
N ILE A 60 -20.90 -7.93 13.87
CA ILE A 60 -20.61 -9.31 13.45
C ILE A 60 -21.32 -9.61 12.12
N ASN A 61 -22.62 -9.36 12.05
CA ASN A 61 -23.40 -9.58 10.83
C ASN A 61 -22.94 -8.67 9.68
N TYR A 62 -22.63 -7.41 9.97
CA TYR A 62 -22.09 -6.47 8.98
C TYR A 62 -20.80 -7.00 8.33
N ARG A 63 -19.84 -7.51 9.14
CA ARG A 63 -18.60 -8.11 8.64
C ARG A 63 -18.87 -9.37 7.82
N ALA A 64 -19.77 -10.24 8.31
CA ALA A 64 -20.13 -11.47 7.62
C ALA A 64 -20.78 -11.19 6.25
N ASP A 65 -21.62 -10.15 6.15
CA ASP A 65 -22.24 -9.74 4.89
C ASP A 65 -21.20 -9.22 3.88
N VAL A 66 -20.25 -8.37 4.33
CA VAL A 66 -19.15 -7.88 3.46
C VAL A 66 -18.30 -9.05 2.97
N PHE A 67 -17.98 -9.99 3.87
CA PHE A 67 -17.19 -11.17 3.50
C PHE A 67 -17.92 -12.07 2.52
N GLU A 68 -19.23 -12.24 2.67
CA GLU A 68 -20.05 -13.03 1.73
C GLU A 68 -20.03 -12.42 0.33
N ASP A 69 -20.14 -11.11 0.17
CA ASP A 69 -20.01 -10.46 -1.14
C ASP A 69 -18.63 -10.70 -1.76
N ILE A 70 -17.57 -10.56 -0.97
CA ILE A 70 -16.18 -10.79 -1.46
C ILE A 70 -15.97 -12.26 -1.88
N LEU A 71 -16.60 -13.21 -1.17
CA LEU A 71 -16.54 -14.62 -1.53
C LEU A 71 -17.34 -14.96 -2.79
N ASN A 72 -18.50 -14.33 -2.97
CA ASN A 72 -19.42 -14.65 -4.04
C ASN A 72 -19.08 -13.96 -5.37
N PHE A 73 -18.29 -12.90 -5.34
CA PHE A 73 -17.93 -12.12 -6.52
C PHE A 73 -16.41 -12.10 -6.75
N PRO A 74 -15.83 -13.06 -7.49
CA PRO A 74 -14.40 -13.09 -7.82
C PRO A 74 -13.91 -11.79 -8.47
N GLU A 75 -14.72 -11.16 -9.33
CA GLU A 75 -14.37 -9.90 -9.99
C GLU A 75 -14.20 -8.74 -8.98
N LEU A 76 -14.99 -8.73 -7.89
CA LEU A 76 -14.82 -7.79 -6.80
C LEU A 76 -13.46 -8.00 -6.12
N ARG A 77 -13.14 -9.25 -5.83
CA ARG A 77 -11.88 -9.62 -5.18
C ARG A 77 -10.67 -9.25 -6.03
N ASP A 78 -10.70 -9.59 -7.33
CA ASP A 78 -9.63 -9.24 -8.26
C ASP A 78 -9.44 -7.73 -8.36
N GLY A 79 -10.54 -6.97 -8.43
CA GLY A 79 -10.52 -5.52 -8.42
C GLY A 79 -9.94 -4.93 -7.14
N LEU A 80 -10.27 -5.50 -5.97
CA LEU A 80 -9.70 -5.10 -4.68
C LEU A 80 -8.20 -5.43 -4.56
N VAL A 81 -7.74 -6.55 -5.13
CA VAL A 81 -6.31 -6.90 -5.21
C VAL A 81 -5.54 -5.88 -6.05
N GLU A 82 -6.07 -5.48 -7.20
CA GLU A 82 -5.45 -4.42 -8.02
C GLU A 82 -5.45 -3.05 -7.29
N LEU A 83 -6.54 -2.75 -6.59
CA LEU A 83 -6.63 -1.53 -5.77
C LEU A 83 -5.58 -1.52 -4.66
N LEU A 84 -5.33 -2.65 -3.98
CA LEU A 84 -4.32 -2.74 -2.92
C LEU A 84 -2.94 -2.32 -3.42
N LYS A 85 -2.54 -2.71 -4.63
CA LYS A 85 -1.26 -2.30 -5.24
C LYS A 85 -1.18 -0.78 -5.38
N LYS A 86 -2.28 -0.12 -5.77
CA LYS A 86 -2.33 1.34 -5.91
C LYS A 86 -2.39 2.07 -4.57
N LEU A 87 -3.06 1.49 -3.59
CA LEU A 87 -3.06 2.01 -2.21
C LEU A 87 -1.68 1.89 -1.55
N GLU A 88 -0.91 0.86 -1.87
CA GLU A 88 0.46 0.71 -1.41
C GLU A 88 1.38 1.79 -1.99
N ASP A 89 1.31 2.03 -3.32
CA ASP A 89 1.99 3.14 -3.98
C ASP A 89 1.64 4.48 -3.32
N LEU A 90 0.35 4.70 -3.04
CA LEU A 90 -0.16 5.92 -2.40
C LEU A 90 0.38 6.07 -0.97
N ARG A 91 0.40 5.01 -0.19
CA ARG A 91 0.94 4.99 1.18
C ARG A 91 2.43 5.36 1.20
N GLU A 92 3.22 4.86 0.25
CA GLU A 92 4.63 5.22 0.17
C GLU A 92 4.82 6.70 -0.19
N LEU A 93 4.04 7.24 -1.12
CA LEU A 93 4.08 8.66 -1.47
C LEU A 93 3.71 9.56 -0.28
N GLU A 94 2.72 9.18 0.53
CA GLU A 94 2.34 9.93 1.74
C GLU A 94 3.46 9.99 2.79
N LYS A 95 4.21 8.90 2.97
CA LYS A 95 5.36 8.90 3.89
C LYS A 95 6.42 9.90 3.47
N PHE A 96 6.74 9.96 2.17
CA PHE A 96 7.73 10.92 1.64
C PHE A 96 7.30 12.36 1.84
N ASN A 97 6.01 12.66 1.75
CA ASN A 97 5.49 14.03 1.88
C ASN A 97 5.48 14.57 3.32
N LYS A 98 5.50 13.69 4.32
CA LYS A 98 5.52 14.09 5.75
C LYS A 98 6.89 14.56 6.23
N ASP A 99 7.97 14.07 5.61
CA ASP A 99 9.34 14.26 6.12
C ASP A 99 10.15 15.34 5.40
N GLY A 100 9.57 16.08 4.45
CA GLY A 100 10.32 16.94 3.56
C GLY A 100 9.99 18.44 3.59
N ASP A 101 10.92 19.26 3.11
CA ASP A 101 10.74 20.72 2.92
C ASP A 101 9.85 20.99 1.69
N ALA A 102 8.59 21.41 1.94
CA ALA A 102 7.54 21.64 0.93
C ALA A 102 7.89 22.64 -0.21
N SER A 103 9.14 23.08 -0.31
CA SER A 103 9.60 24.06 -1.29
C SER A 103 10.32 23.44 -2.49
N SER A 104 10.76 22.19 -2.44
CA SER A 104 11.50 21.56 -3.54
C SER A 104 10.59 21.09 -4.66
N LEU A 105 11.05 21.21 -5.92
CA LEU A 105 10.32 20.70 -7.09
C LEU A 105 9.94 19.21 -6.95
N TRP A 106 10.83 18.41 -6.40
CA TRP A 106 10.63 16.96 -6.23
C TRP A 106 9.48 16.64 -5.29
N GLN A 107 9.33 17.42 -4.23
CA GLN A 107 8.22 17.26 -3.28
C GLN A 107 6.89 17.70 -3.89
N LEU A 108 6.90 18.79 -4.67
CA LEU A 108 5.71 19.19 -5.40
C LEU A 108 5.26 18.11 -6.40
N ILE A 109 6.21 17.46 -7.09
CA ILE A 109 5.91 16.34 -7.99
C ILE A 109 5.40 15.13 -7.21
N ASN A 110 5.99 14.79 -6.07
CA ASN A 110 5.50 13.68 -5.23
C ASN A 110 4.11 13.96 -4.68
N ARG A 111 3.83 15.20 -4.28
CA ARG A 111 2.48 15.60 -3.86
C ARG A 111 1.48 15.54 -5.01
N LEU A 112 1.89 15.92 -6.22
CA LEU A 112 1.07 15.79 -7.42
C LEU A 112 0.75 14.32 -7.72
N ARG A 113 1.74 13.43 -7.62
CA ARG A 113 1.55 11.98 -7.77
C ARG A 113 0.65 11.38 -6.69
N GLU A 114 0.71 11.87 -5.46
CA GLU A 114 -0.18 11.44 -4.39
C GLU A 114 -1.64 11.77 -4.72
N ILE A 115 -1.91 12.99 -5.21
CA ILE A 115 -3.27 13.38 -5.62
C ILE A 115 -3.72 12.60 -6.86
N ASP A 116 -2.84 12.37 -7.83
CA ASP A 116 -3.10 11.53 -8.99
C ASP A 116 -3.45 10.08 -8.58
N GLY A 117 -2.66 9.49 -7.68
CA GLY A 117 -2.95 8.18 -7.09
C GLY A 117 -4.30 8.13 -6.37
N TYR A 118 -4.66 9.19 -5.64
CA TYR A 118 -5.98 9.31 -5.03
C TYR A 118 -7.10 9.31 -6.07
N VAL A 119 -6.98 10.11 -7.12
CA VAL A 119 -7.96 10.18 -8.23
C VAL A 119 -8.12 8.81 -8.90
N LEU A 120 -6.99 8.12 -9.13
CA LEU A 120 -6.97 6.78 -9.70
C LEU A 120 -7.71 5.78 -8.80
N CYS A 121 -7.41 5.74 -7.50
CA CYS A 121 -8.05 4.83 -6.54
C CYS A 121 -9.57 5.07 -6.44
N ILE A 122 -10.03 6.32 -6.39
CA ILE A 122 -11.46 6.67 -6.40
C ILE A 122 -12.13 6.17 -7.70
N THR A 123 -11.49 6.38 -8.85
CA THR A 123 -12.01 5.95 -10.14
C THR A 123 -12.09 4.41 -10.22
N MET A 124 -11.08 3.71 -9.73
CA MET A 124 -11.07 2.24 -9.66
C MET A 124 -12.19 1.71 -8.76
N LEU A 125 -12.33 2.27 -7.55
CA LEU A 125 -13.40 1.88 -6.62
C LEU A 125 -14.79 2.09 -7.23
N LYS A 126 -15.02 3.23 -7.87
CA LYS A 126 -16.28 3.49 -8.58
C LYS A 126 -16.58 2.42 -9.62
N ASN A 127 -15.60 2.08 -10.45
CA ASN A 127 -15.77 1.09 -11.50
C ASN A 127 -16.06 -0.31 -10.91
N ILE A 128 -15.28 -0.74 -9.93
CA ILE A 128 -15.45 -2.05 -9.28
C ILE A 128 -16.84 -2.16 -8.65
N LEU A 129 -17.23 -1.16 -7.83
CA LEU A 129 -18.48 -1.22 -7.06
C LEU A 129 -19.73 -1.02 -7.92
N ASN A 130 -19.62 -0.49 -9.13
CA ASN A 130 -20.75 -0.29 -10.04
C ASN A 130 -21.01 -1.49 -10.97
N THR A 131 -20.00 -2.32 -11.22
CA THR A 131 -20.14 -3.47 -12.11
C THR A 131 -20.72 -4.70 -11.41
N ILE A 132 -20.75 -4.73 -10.08
CA ILE A 132 -21.05 -5.92 -9.29
C ILE A 132 -22.33 -5.70 -8.49
N PRO A 133 -23.26 -6.68 -8.44
CA PRO A 133 -24.51 -6.58 -7.67
C PRO A 133 -24.26 -6.86 -6.17
N ILE A 134 -23.49 -5.99 -5.52
CA ILE A 134 -23.19 -6.06 -4.09
C ILE A 134 -24.47 -5.89 -3.25
N LYS A 135 -24.52 -6.56 -2.10
CA LYS A 135 -25.68 -6.58 -1.20
C LYS A 135 -25.36 -6.08 0.20
N SER A 136 -24.12 -6.28 0.65
CA SER A 136 -23.69 -5.91 1.99
C SER A 136 -23.75 -4.41 2.22
N GLN A 137 -24.23 -4.00 3.40
CA GLN A 137 -24.34 -2.59 3.75
C GLN A 137 -22.97 -1.89 3.72
N GLY A 138 -21.90 -2.61 4.09
CA GLY A 138 -20.54 -2.07 4.10
C GLY A 138 -20.05 -1.64 2.71
N LEU A 139 -20.24 -2.49 1.71
CA LEU A 139 -19.88 -2.16 0.33
C LEU A 139 -20.84 -1.14 -0.30
N LEU A 140 -22.13 -1.16 0.06
CA LEU A 140 -23.08 -0.13 -0.37
C LEU A 140 -22.73 1.24 0.20
N ASP A 141 -22.34 1.30 1.46
CA ASP A 141 -21.91 2.55 2.12
C ASP A 141 -20.59 3.08 1.52
N LEU A 142 -19.67 2.19 1.18
CA LEU A 142 -18.45 2.55 0.45
C LEU A 142 -18.81 3.10 -0.93
N LYS A 143 -19.67 2.39 -1.67
CA LYS A 143 -20.14 2.82 -2.99
C LYS A 143 -20.78 4.20 -2.94
N GLN A 144 -21.71 4.43 -2.02
CA GLN A 144 -22.36 5.74 -1.85
C GLN A 144 -21.34 6.83 -1.57
N THR A 145 -20.36 6.56 -0.70
CA THR A 145 -19.32 7.54 -0.38
C THR A 145 -18.45 7.87 -1.60
N ILE A 146 -18.10 6.87 -2.40
CA ILE A 146 -17.34 7.08 -3.65
C ILE A 146 -18.16 7.86 -4.67
N GLU A 147 -19.45 7.57 -4.78
CA GLU A 147 -20.38 8.32 -5.65
C GLU A 147 -20.54 9.78 -5.20
N ASP A 148 -20.65 10.02 -3.92
CA ASP A 148 -20.71 11.37 -3.36
C ASP A 148 -19.45 12.19 -3.67
N ILE A 149 -18.26 11.57 -3.55
CA ILE A 149 -16.97 12.18 -3.91
C ILE A 149 -16.95 12.49 -5.41
N TYR A 150 -17.33 11.54 -6.23
CA TYR A 150 -17.26 11.64 -7.69
C TYR A 150 -18.26 12.67 -8.23
N ASN A 151 -19.48 12.71 -7.68
CA ASN A 151 -20.57 13.59 -8.12
C ASN A 151 -20.48 15.01 -7.54
N ASN A 152 -19.56 15.23 -6.61
CA ASN A 152 -19.30 16.55 -6.02
C ASN A 152 -18.54 17.44 -7.00
N GLY A 153 -19.14 17.90 -8.09
CA GLY A 153 -18.64 18.78 -9.16
C GLY A 153 -17.17 19.22 -9.18
N GLY A 154 -16.48 19.10 -8.05
CA GLY A 154 -15.05 19.37 -7.90
C GLY A 154 -14.15 18.22 -8.34
N PHE A 155 -14.64 16.96 -8.42
CA PHE A 155 -13.80 15.81 -8.75
C PHE A 155 -13.35 15.80 -10.21
N ASP A 156 -14.24 16.11 -11.15
CA ASP A 156 -13.89 16.23 -12.58
C ASP A 156 -12.91 17.38 -12.83
N ILE A 157 -13.08 18.49 -12.11
CA ILE A 157 -12.16 19.63 -12.16
C ILE A 157 -10.79 19.21 -11.59
N LEU A 158 -10.78 18.53 -10.45
CA LEU A 158 -9.56 17.98 -9.85
C LEU A 158 -8.85 17.07 -10.85
N LYS A 159 -9.54 16.07 -11.40
CA LYS A 159 -8.98 15.12 -12.35
C LYS A 159 -8.35 15.86 -13.55
N LYS A 160 -9.08 16.77 -14.16
CA LYS A 160 -8.57 17.57 -15.29
C LYS A 160 -7.34 18.41 -14.91
N ASP A 161 -7.40 19.12 -13.78
CA ASP A 161 -6.27 19.94 -13.31
C ASP A 161 -5.01 19.10 -13.06
N ILE A 162 -5.18 17.89 -12.51
CA ILE A 162 -4.09 16.94 -12.23
C ILE A 162 -3.54 16.37 -13.53
N ASP A 163 -4.41 15.86 -14.43
CA ASP A 163 -4.01 15.31 -15.72
C ASP A 163 -3.19 16.34 -16.55
N GLU A 164 -3.66 17.58 -16.63
CA GLU A 164 -2.95 18.66 -17.32
C GLU A 164 -1.60 19.01 -16.68
N THR A 165 -1.55 19.00 -15.34
CA THR A 165 -0.34 19.34 -14.60
C THR A 165 0.67 18.19 -14.66
N MET A 166 0.22 16.95 -14.57
CA MET A 166 1.04 15.76 -14.75
C MET A 166 1.62 15.66 -16.16
N ALA A 167 0.81 15.90 -17.19
CA ALA A 167 1.27 15.92 -18.58
C ALA A 167 2.40 16.93 -18.79
N LYS A 168 2.28 18.13 -18.22
CA LYS A 168 3.35 19.14 -18.25
C LYS A 168 4.61 18.69 -17.50
N ALA A 169 4.46 17.99 -16.37
CA ALA A 169 5.58 17.50 -15.59
C ALA A 169 6.26 16.29 -16.23
N GLN A 170 5.49 15.36 -16.81
CA GLN A 170 6.02 14.15 -17.47
C GLN A 170 6.67 14.44 -18.82
N ASN A 171 6.26 15.48 -19.51
CA ASN A 171 6.89 15.91 -20.76
C ASN A 171 8.29 16.50 -20.56
N LEU A 172 8.69 16.80 -19.32
CA LEU A 172 10.04 17.21 -19.01
C LEU A 172 10.90 15.98 -18.69
N LYS A 173 11.65 15.48 -19.67
CA LYS A 173 12.51 14.31 -19.52
C LYS A 173 13.98 14.66 -19.28
N SER A 174 14.43 15.79 -19.85
CA SER A 174 15.79 16.25 -19.65
C SER A 174 15.90 17.76 -19.67
N VAL A 175 17.02 18.26 -19.13
CA VAL A 175 17.36 19.67 -19.09
C VAL A 175 18.79 19.83 -19.64
N THR A 176 18.97 20.67 -20.66
CA THR A 176 20.29 21.01 -21.16
C THR A 176 20.83 22.22 -20.42
N ILE A 177 21.98 22.06 -19.78
CA ILE A 177 22.65 23.12 -19.01
C ILE A 177 23.94 23.52 -19.73
N GLY A 178 24.06 24.79 -20.05
CA GLY A 178 25.29 25.39 -20.55
C GLY A 178 26.11 25.96 -19.41
N VAL A 179 27.43 25.77 -19.47
CA VAL A 179 28.39 26.35 -18.55
C VAL A 179 29.33 27.29 -19.29
N ASN A 180 29.33 28.58 -18.95
CA ASN A 180 30.29 29.53 -19.50
C ASN A 180 31.62 29.42 -18.75
N LEU A 181 32.69 29.47 -19.49
CA LEU A 181 34.05 29.43 -18.98
C LEU A 181 34.68 30.85 -19.02
N ASP A 182 35.57 31.09 -18.09
CA ASP A 182 36.42 32.29 -18.12
C ASP A 182 37.62 32.13 -19.09
N SER A 183 38.49 33.11 -19.14
CA SER A 183 39.69 33.12 -20.03
C SER A 183 40.72 32.05 -19.68
N VAL A 184 40.61 31.41 -18.49
CA VAL A 184 41.47 30.32 -18.03
C VAL A 184 40.72 28.99 -17.97
N LEU A 185 39.60 28.89 -18.69
CA LEU A 185 38.75 27.69 -18.80
C LEU A 185 38.10 27.21 -17.49
N LYS A 186 37.96 28.10 -16.50
CA LYS A 186 37.23 27.78 -15.28
C LYS A 186 35.75 28.10 -15.43
N PRO A 187 34.84 27.29 -14.85
CA PRO A 187 33.42 27.60 -14.85
C PRO A 187 33.13 28.94 -14.19
N LYS A 188 32.44 29.83 -14.92
CA LYS A 188 32.08 31.19 -14.46
C LYS A 188 30.61 31.28 -14.07
N ASN A 189 29.73 30.76 -14.87
CA ASN A 189 28.29 30.69 -14.62
C ASN A 189 27.67 29.55 -15.42
N ALA A 190 26.47 29.12 -15.02
CA ALA A 190 25.70 28.10 -15.73
C ALA A 190 24.26 28.59 -15.93
N GLY A 191 23.65 28.13 -17.02
CA GLY A 191 22.26 28.42 -17.34
C GLY A 191 21.60 27.27 -18.07
N VAL A 192 20.26 27.19 -18.04
CA VAL A 192 19.52 26.23 -18.85
C VAL A 192 19.41 26.74 -20.27
N ILE A 193 19.79 25.90 -21.23
CA ILE A 193 19.67 26.16 -22.66
C ILE A 193 18.29 25.69 -23.13
N SER A 194 17.86 24.50 -22.76
CA SER A 194 16.57 23.95 -23.19
C SER A 194 15.95 23.01 -22.16
N LEU A 195 14.63 22.89 -22.21
CA LEU A 195 13.82 21.89 -21.51
C LEU A 195 13.34 20.89 -22.56
N ASN A 196 13.70 19.62 -22.41
CA ASN A 196 13.52 18.63 -23.46
C ASN A 196 12.46 17.59 -23.07
N SER A 197 11.69 17.14 -24.06
CA SER A 197 10.73 16.04 -23.94
C SER A 197 11.34 14.66 -24.22
N PHE A 198 12.65 14.59 -24.46
CA PHE A 198 13.42 13.37 -24.69
C PHE A 198 14.51 13.18 -23.64
N GLU A 199 14.95 11.94 -23.45
CA GLU A 199 16.07 11.62 -22.57
C GLU A 199 17.39 11.79 -23.33
N ILE A 200 18.39 12.40 -22.66
CA ILE A 200 19.73 12.51 -23.18
C ILE A 200 20.44 11.16 -22.98
N THR A 201 20.82 10.50 -24.08
CA THR A 201 21.47 9.19 -24.05
C THR A 201 22.98 9.30 -24.20
N ASN A 202 23.74 8.41 -23.54
CA ASN A 202 25.19 8.32 -23.72
C ASN A 202 25.51 7.79 -25.12
N SER A 203 26.22 8.56 -25.90
CA SER A 203 26.88 8.02 -27.12
C SER A 203 28.22 7.42 -26.73
N GLY A 204 28.54 6.23 -27.27
CA GLY A 204 29.82 5.57 -27.03
C GLY A 204 31.00 6.51 -27.30
N ILE A 205 31.91 6.58 -26.35
CA ILE A 205 33.05 7.55 -26.27
C ILE A 205 33.93 7.62 -27.54
N LEU A 206 33.99 6.55 -28.31
CA LEU A 206 34.88 6.44 -29.47
C LEU A 206 34.42 7.18 -30.74
N LYS A 207 33.13 7.45 -30.92
CA LYS A 207 32.61 8.16 -32.10
C LYS A 207 32.78 9.67 -32.02
N ASN A 208 32.92 10.24 -30.82
CA ASN A 208 32.99 11.70 -30.65
C ASN A 208 34.41 12.28 -30.74
N PHE A 209 35.45 11.45 -30.68
CA PHE A 209 36.82 11.93 -30.76
C PHE A 209 37.23 12.33 -32.22
N MET A 210 36.51 11.81 -33.20
CA MET A 210 36.76 12.17 -34.63
C MET A 210 36.00 13.39 -35.13
N GLY A 211 35.07 13.96 -34.34
CA GLY A 211 34.25 15.09 -34.74
C GLY A 211 34.79 16.49 -34.39
N PHE A 212 36.04 16.60 -33.89
CA PHE A 212 36.61 17.88 -33.48
C PHE A 212 37.23 18.68 -34.64
N THR A 213 37.13 18.18 -35.86
CA THR A 213 37.53 18.94 -37.09
C THR A 213 36.29 19.50 -37.76
N GLY A 214 36.01 20.74 -37.42
CA GLY A 214 35.26 21.76 -38.07
C GLY A 214 34.29 21.41 -39.20
N SER A 215 33.03 21.37 -38.93
CA SER A 215 31.96 21.90 -39.79
C SER A 215 30.74 22.22 -38.93
N LYS A 216 30.21 23.41 -39.19
CA LYS A 216 28.90 23.82 -38.68
C LYS A 216 27.85 22.93 -39.34
N GLU A 217 27.53 21.80 -38.74
CA GLU A 217 26.32 21.06 -39.07
C GLU A 217 25.41 21.04 -37.87
N GLU A 218 24.17 21.37 -38.15
CA GLU A 218 23.02 21.46 -37.29
C GLU A 218 23.00 20.31 -36.30
N LEU A 219 22.88 20.64 -35.01
CA LEU A 219 22.57 19.71 -33.92
C LEU A 219 21.22 19.04 -34.22
N ASN A 220 21.27 17.93 -34.93
CA ASN A 220 20.13 17.07 -35.11
C ASN A 220 19.90 16.29 -33.81
N SER A 221 18.67 16.09 -33.46
CA SER A 221 17.92 15.51 -32.39
C SER A 221 18.50 14.38 -31.50
N ASP A 222 19.77 14.02 -31.65
CA ASP A 222 20.50 13.08 -30.79
C ASP A 222 21.65 13.81 -30.08
N GLU A 223 21.32 14.66 -29.10
CA GLU A 223 22.33 15.30 -28.25
C GLU A 223 23.13 14.25 -27.50
N LYS A 224 24.37 14.05 -27.89
CA LYS A 224 25.30 13.06 -27.37
C LYS A 224 26.02 13.61 -26.15
N VAL A 225 25.94 12.94 -25.02
CA VAL A 225 26.62 13.31 -23.80
C VAL A 225 28.10 12.91 -23.88
N LEU A 226 29.00 13.88 -23.77
CA LEU A 226 30.45 13.64 -23.75
C LEU A 226 30.93 12.91 -22.50
N SER A 227 30.28 13.22 -21.37
CA SER A 227 30.53 12.59 -20.08
C SER A 227 29.24 12.55 -19.28
N SER A 228 28.97 11.46 -18.56
CA SER A 228 27.82 11.36 -17.70
C SER A 228 28.25 11.15 -16.24
N HIS A 229 27.57 11.86 -15.33
CA HIS A 229 27.67 11.65 -13.90
C HIS A 229 26.35 11.10 -13.38
N LYS A 230 26.40 9.95 -12.69
CA LYS A 230 25.22 9.41 -12.05
C LYS A 230 24.92 10.20 -10.78
N LEU A 231 23.80 10.92 -10.80
CA LEU A 231 23.27 11.56 -9.60
C LEU A 231 22.71 10.49 -8.66
N HIS A 232 23.19 10.46 -7.42
CA HIS A 232 22.66 9.55 -6.41
C HIS A 232 21.48 10.26 -5.70
N PRO A 233 20.24 9.72 -5.79
CA PRO A 233 19.15 10.23 -4.99
C PRO A 233 19.45 10.01 -3.50
N ALA A 234 19.01 10.93 -2.65
CA ALA A 234 19.05 10.72 -1.20
C ALA A 234 18.31 9.41 -0.87
N ASN A 235 19.03 8.49 -0.24
CA ASN A 235 18.43 7.25 0.20
C ASN A 235 17.98 7.43 1.66
N PRO A 236 16.67 7.61 1.94
CA PRO A 236 16.18 7.86 3.29
C PRO A 236 16.44 6.69 4.26
N SER A 237 16.76 5.51 3.73
CA SER A 237 17.04 4.33 4.55
C SER A 237 18.49 4.24 5.07
N LEU A 238 19.44 5.05 4.56
CA LEU A 238 20.82 5.01 5.01
C LEU A 238 21.12 5.81 6.29
N ASN A 239 20.16 6.57 6.80
CA ASN A 239 20.30 7.32 8.05
C ASN A 239 20.12 6.49 9.34
N ARG A 240 19.99 5.16 9.26
CA ARG A 240 19.73 4.29 10.44
C ARG A 240 20.82 3.31 10.82
N THR A 241 21.99 3.31 10.20
CA THR A 241 23.09 2.47 10.67
C THR A 241 24.35 3.28 10.93
N LYS A 242 24.41 3.86 12.13
CA LYS A 242 25.70 4.01 12.81
C LYS A 242 26.12 2.60 13.21
N PHE A 243 26.94 1.93 12.42
CA PHE A 243 28.00 1.03 12.91
C PHE A 243 28.83 0.58 11.70
N GLY A 244 30.13 0.75 11.82
CA GLY A 244 31.07 0.54 10.76
C GLY A 244 31.27 -0.93 10.40
N SER A 245 31.64 -1.13 9.16
CA SER A 245 32.67 -2.11 8.76
C SER A 245 33.31 -1.62 7.48
N ILE A 246 34.60 -1.36 7.62
CA ILE A 246 35.52 -1.08 6.55
C ILE A 246 35.71 -2.38 5.75
N GLN A 247 35.45 -2.33 4.45
CA GLN A 247 36.09 -3.26 3.53
C GLN A 247 36.84 -2.49 2.45
N GLN A 248 38.15 -2.68 2.49
CA GLN A 248 39.13 -2.21 1.54
C GLN A 248 38.94 -2.87 0.16
N GLY A 249 39.13 -2.08 -0.88
CA GLY A 249 39.37 -2.63 -2.20
C GLY A 249 39.43 -1.58 -3.30
N ALA A 250 40.63 -1.26 -3.73
CA ALA A 250 41.04 -0.65 -4.99
C ALA A 250 41.16 0.88 -5.10
N ASN A 251 42.41 1.29 -5.12
CA ASN A 251 42.99 2.58 -5.44
C ASN A 251 42.31 3.33 -6.59
N THR A 252 41.79 4.50 -6.32
CA THR A 252 41.99 5.70 -7.12
C THR A 252 42.00 6.89 -6.16
N ASN A 253 43.15 7.55 -6.05
CA ASN A 253 43.37 8.75 -5.26
C ASN A 253 42.57 9.92 -5.87
N VAL A 254 41.41 10.18 -5.35
CA VAL A 254 40.77 11.49 -5.36
C VAL A 254 40.42 11.77 -3.92
N HIS A 255 41.20 12.62 -3.27
CA HIS A 255 40.81 13.23 -1.99
C HIS A 255 39.53 14.07 -2.21
N ILE A 256 38.40 13.51 -1.85
CA ILE A 256 37.17 14.28 -1.64
C ILE A 256 37.05 14.41 -0.13
N ASP A 257 37.18 15.63 0.34
CA ASP A 257 36.89 16.00 1.73
C ASP A 257 35.47 15.57 2.11
N THR A 258 35.35 14.53 2.93
CA THR A 258 34.10 14.00 3.46
C THR A 258 33.72 14.66 4.78
N SER A 259 33.93 15.98 4.93
CA SER A 259 33.42 16.70 6.09
C SER A 259 32.03 17.30 5.81
N GLY A 260 31.01 16.52 6.13
CA GLY A 260 29.71 17.04 6.57
C GLY A 260 28.67 17.38 5.53
N SER A 261 27.75 16.47 5.30
CA SER A 261 26.32 16.80 5.42
C SER A 261 25.51 15.51 5.62
N ALA A 262 24.56 15.60 6.56
CA ALA A 262 23.73 14.47 7.01
C ALA A 262 22.61 14.07 6.00
N THR A 263 22.71 14.50 4.76
CA THR A 263 21.78 14.18 3.67
C THR A 263 22.57 13.41 2.63
N GLY A 264 22.27 12.14 2.42
CA GLY A 264 22.99 11.18 1.57
C GLY A 264 23.16 11.54 0.07
N ASP A 265 23.01 12.82 -0.31
CA ASP A 265 23.28 13.33 -1.66
C ASP A 265 24.71 13.86 -1.74
N ASP A 266 25.39 13.56 -2.85
CA ASP A 266 26.69 14.18 -3.12
C ASP A 266 26.56 15.70 -3.38
N PRO A 267 27.61 16.52 -3.10
CA PRO A 267 27.57 17.98 -3.23
C PRO A 267 27.22 18.47 -4.64
N LEU A 268 27.58 17.72 -5.69
CA LEU A 268 27.26 18.04 -7.08
C LEU A 268 25.77 17.86 -7.33
N SER A 269 25.20 16.73 -6.88
CA SER A 269 23.75 16.47 -6.97
C SER A 269 22.94 17.55 -6.26
N GLN A 270 23.35 17.99 -5.09
CA GLN A 270 22.68 19.08 -4.36
C GLN A 270 22.76 20.42 -5.12
N SER A 271 23.92 20.75 -5.65
CA SER A 271 24.10 21.97 -6.43
C SER A 271 23.27 21.96 -7.72
N LEU A 272 23.25 20.84 -8.45
CA LEU A 272 22.44 20.68 -9.65
C LEU A 272 20.94 20.71 -9.33
N LYS A 273 20.49 20.08 -8.25
CA LYS A 273 19.10 20.17 -7.79
C LYS A 273 18.69 21.61 -7.52
N LYS A 274 19.53 22.39 -6.86
CA LYS A 274 19.27 23.79 -6.58
C LYS A 274 19.18 24.62 -7.85
N VAL A 275 20.14 24.47 -8.79
CA VAL A 275 20.14 25.16 -10.08
C VAL A 275 18.91 24.80 -10.91
N VAL A 276 18.58 23.51 -11.02
CA VAL A 276 17.39 23.04 -11.75
C VAL A 276 16.11 23.60 -11.12
N THR A 277 16.00 23.57 -9.79
CA THR A 277 14.85 24.12 -9.06
C THR A 277 14.67 25.61 -9.32
N ASP A 278 15.76 26.39 -9.27
CA ASP A 278 15.72 27.83 -9.50
C ASP A 278 15.28 28.20 -10.91
N ILE A 279 15.70 27.40 -11.87
CA ILE A 279 15.39 27.63 -13.30
C ILE A 279 13.97 27.20 -13.62
N LEU A 280 13.49 26.15 -13.00
CA LEU A 280 12.12 25.65 -13.17
C LEU A 280 11.09 26.44 -12.33
N LYS A 281 11.44 27.62 -11.80
CA LYS A 281 10.53 28.45 -10.97
C LYS A 281 9.14 28.67 -11.55
N ARG A 282 9.02 28.81 -12.87
CA ARG A 282 7.71 28.98 -13.53
C ARG A 282 6.86 27.73 -13.42
N MET A 283 7.47 26.57 -13.64
CA MET A 283 6.81 25.26 -13.50
C MET A 283 6.46 24.98 -12.05
N VAL A 284 7.40 25.24 -11.12
CA VAL A 284 7.17 25.16 -9.67
C VAL A 284 5.97 26.04 -9.27
N LYS A 285 5.89 27.29 -9.77
CA LYS A 285 4.78 28.18 -9.48
C LYS A 285 3.45 27.64 -10.01
N SER A 286 3.42 27.05 -11.19
CA SER A 286 2.21 26.46 -11.78
C SER A 286 1.75 25.24 -10.97
N ILE A 287 2.66 24.29 -10.66
CA ILE A 287 2.35 23.12 -9.86
C ILE A 287 1.88 23.53 -8.47
N LYS A 288 2.58 24.47 -7.82
CA LYS A 288 2.21 24.98 -6.50
C LYS A 288 0.83 25.61 -6.47
N ALA A 289 0.47 26.38 -7.50
CA ALA A 289 -0.87 26.98 -7.63
C ALA A 289 -1.97 25.92 -7.78
N THR A 290 -1.72 24.85 -8.55
CA THR A 290 -2.65 23.71 -8.65
C THR A 290 -2.78 22.99 -7.30
N LEU A 291 -1.67 22.66 -6.65
CA LEU A 291 -1.66 21.94 -5.38
C LEU A 291 -2.32 22.72 -4.25
N GLN A 292 -2.21 24.06 -4.25
CA GLN A 292 -2.88 24.91 -3.25
C GLN A 292 -4.42 24.81 -3.29
N LYS A 293 -5.01 24.50 -4.42
CA LYS A 293 -6.46 24.27 -4.52
C LYS A 293 -6.90 22.99 -3.80
N TYR A 294 -5.98 22.03 -3.64
CA TYR A 294 -6.27 20.66 -3.20
C TYR A 294 -5.51 20.27 -1.92
N VAL A 295 -5.19 21.25 -1.07
CA VAL A 295 -4.45 21.04 0.20
C VAL A 295 -5.17 20.02 1.12
N ASN A 296 -6.49 20.02 1.11
CA ASN A 296 -7.30 19.16 1.99
C ASN A 296 -7.55 17.76 1.42
N ILE A 297 -7.09 17.47 0.19
CA ILE A 297 -7.20 16.11 -0.36
C ILE A 297 -6.03 15.30 0.15
N SER A 298 -6.34 14.21 0.80
CA SER A 298 -5.35 13.24 1.29
C SER A 298 -5.83 11.83 0.97
N GLY A 299 -4.91 10.98 0.54
CA GLY A 299 -5.14 9.55 0.37
C GLY A 299 -5.35 8.80 1.68
N TYR A 300 -5.08 9.45 2.84
CA TYR A 300 -5.07 8.81 4.16
C TYR A 300 -6.34 8.00 4.48
N SER A 301 -7.52 8.52 4.13
CA SER A 301 -8.79 7.80 4.36
C SER A 301 -8.91 6.54 3.51
N LEU A 302 -8.37 6.53 2.28
CA LEU A 302 -8.35 5.35 1.42
C LEU A 302 -7.28 4.34 1.86
N VAL A 303 -6.10 4.82 2.22
CA VAL A 303 -5.02 3.98 2.78
C VAL A 303 -5.48 3.29 4.07
N GLY A 304 -6.33 3.94 4.85
CA GLY A 304 -6.96 3.36 6.04
C GLY A 304 -7.78 2.10 5.77
N LEU A 305 -8.31 1.90 4.56
CA LEU A 305 -9.04 0.69 4.17
C LEU A 305 -8.13 -0.52 3.87
N MET A 306 -6.82 -0.30 3.65
CA MET A 306 -5.91 -1.39 3.28
C MET A 306 -5.93 -2.56 4.27
N PRO A 307 -5.80 -2.37 5.59
CA PRO A 307 -5.83 -3.47 6.56
C PRO A 307 -7.11 -4.31 6.47
N GLU A 308 -8.26 -3.65 6.25
CA GLU A 308 -9.56 -4.29 6.19
C GLU A 308 -9.72 -5.09 4.89
N ILE A 309 -9.31 -4.53 3.76
CA ILE A 309 -9.32 -5.20 2.45
C ILE A 309 -8.38 -6.41 2.48
N ILE A 310 -7.15 -6.26 3.03
CA ILE A 310 -6.18 -7.34 3.19
C ILE A 310 -6.80 -8.49 4.01
N PHE A 311 -7.42 -8.16 5.14
CA PHE A 311 -8.08 -9.14 6.00
C PHE A 311 -9.08 -9.99 5.21
N TYR A 312 -10.03 -9.36 4.52
CA TYR A 312 -11.04 -10.06 3.75
C TYR A 312 -10.46 -10.88 2.61
N ILE A 313 -9.50 -10.35 1.85
CA ILE A 313 -8.90 -11.06 0.72
C ILE A 313 -8.16 -12.31 1.20
N ARG A 314 -7.31 -12.20 2.24
CA ARG A 314 -6.53 -13.33 2.72
C ARG A 314 -7.40 -14.44 3.31
N PHE A 315 -8.49 -14.08 4.00
CA PHE A 315 -9.46 -15.08 4.46
C PHE A 315 -10.28 -15.68 3.31
N ALA A 316 -10.64 -14.91 2.29
CA ALA A 316 -11.30 -15.44 1.11
C ALA A 316 -10.42 -16.45 0.36
N GLU A 317 -9.13 -16.18 0.19
CA GLU A 317 -8.16 -17.12 -0.37
C GLU A 317 -8.05 -18.42 0.45
N LEU A 318 -8.09 -18.32 1.79
CA LEU A 318 -8.10 -19.49 2.66
C LEU A 318 -9.39 -20.30 2.48
N VAL A 319 -10.55 -19.64 2.45
CA VAL A 319 -11.85 -20.30 2.26
C VAL A 319 -11.91 -21.01 0.91
N ASP A 320 -11.37 -20.44 -0.16
CA ASP A 320 -11.30 -21.09 -1.47
C ASP A 320 -10.47 -22.39 -1.39
N LYS A 321 -9.29 -22.36 -0.78
CA LYS A 321 -8.47 -23.56 -0.55
C LYS A 321 -9.19 -24.62 0.29
N MET A 322 -9.99 -24.19 1.30
CA MET A 322 -10.80 -25.09 2.11
C MET A 322 -11.90 -25.76 1.27
N LYS A 323 -12.59 -24.99 0.42
CA LYS A 323 -13.60 -25.50 -0.52
C LYS A 323 -13.00 -26.49 -1.53
N GLU A 324 -11.79 -26.24 -2.05
CA GLU A 324 -11.06 -27.18 -2.92
C GLU A 324 -10.80 -28.52 -2.22
N LYS A 325 -10.55 -28.49 -0.90
CA LYS A 325 -10.39 -29.69 -0.07
C LYS A 325 -11.72 -30.29 0.42
N LYS A 326 -12.86 -29.75 -0.05
CA LYS A 326 -14.22 -30.16 0.33
C LYS A 326 -14.51 -30.04 1.83
N LEU A 327 -13.90 -29.07 2.50
CA LEU A 327 -14.21 -28.74 3.87
C LEU A 327 -15.50 -27.89 3.91
N PRO A 328 -16.44 -28.17 4.84
CA PRO A 328 -17.66 -27.39 4.98
C PRO A 328 -17.32 -25.97 5.46
N VAL A 329 -18.00 -24.99 4.88
CA VAL A 329 -17.87 -23.58 5.24
C VAL A 329 -19.25 -22.93 5.23
N CYS A 330 -19.59 -22.18 6.26
CA CYS A 330 -20.84 -21.44 6.36
C CYS A 330 -20.62 -20.00 6.78
N LYS A 331 -21.60 -19.14 6.49
CA LYS A 331 -21.67 -17.79 7.03
C LYS A 331 -22.18 -17.84 8.45
N PRO A 332 -21.52 -17.17 9.43
CA PRO A 332 -22.05 -17.07 10.78
C PRO A 332 -23.30 -16.17 10.81
N LEU A 333 -24.21 -16.47 11.73
CA LEU A 333 -25.40 -15.66 12.02
C LEU A 333 -25.40 -15.30 13.50
N ALA A 334 -25.14 -14.05 13.84
CA ALA A 334 -25.30 -13.55 15.18
C ALA A 334 -26.74 -13.09 15.43
N VAL A 335 -27.34 -13.52 16.53
CA VAL A 335 -28.73 -13.24 16.88
C VAL A 335 -28.83 -12.66 18.29
N HIS A 336 -29.87 -11.84 18.51
CA HIS A 336 -30.20 -11.34 19.84
C HIS A 336 -30.97 -12.40 20.64
N ASP A 337 -30.25 -13.45 21.03
CA ASP A 337 -30.84 -14.46 21.90
C ASP A 337 -29.89 -14.74 23.08
N ASP A 338 -30.46 -14.81 24.28
CA ASP A 338 -29.65 -14.97 25.47
C ASP A 338 -29.07 -16.39 25.56
N ARG A 339 -27.73 -16.47 25.39
CA ARG A 339 -26.94 -17.64 25.73
C ARG A 339 -27.15 -18.87 24.84
N VAL A 340 -27.46 -18.66 23.58
CA VAL A 340 -27.52 -19.72 22.59
C VAL A 340 -26.34 -19.64 21.64
N ALA A 341 -25.65 -20.77 21.43
CA ALA A 341 -24.68 -20.92 20.34
C ALA A 341 -24.82 -22.32 19.75
N TYR A 342 -24.93 -22.39 18.44
CA TYR A 342 -25.07 -23.62 17.67
C TYR A 342 -24.01 -23.70 16.61
N GLY A 343 -23.34 -24.83 16.51
CA GLY A 343 -22.36 -25.11 15.45
C GLY A 343 -22.51 -26.56 14.98
N GLU A 344 -22.60 -26.75 13.67
CA GLU A 344 -22.68 -28.04 12.99
C GLU A 344 -21.39 -28.27 12.22
N ASP A 345 -20.84 -29.48 12.26
CA ASP A 345 -19.59 -29.84 11.58
C ASP A 345 -18.41 -28.88 11.89
N ILE A 346 -18.34 -28.30 13.07
CA ILE A 346 -17.22 -27.43 13.46
C ILE A 346 -15.92 -28.21 13.51
N TYR A 347 -14.86 -27.61 13.04
CA TYR A 347 -13.52 -28.21 13.04
C TYR A 347 -12.44 -27.17 13.36
N ASN A 348 -11.27 -27.66 13.73
CA ASN A 348 -10.14 -26.81 14.07
C ASN A 348 -9.51 -26.22 12.79
N ILE A 349 -9.52 -24.88 12.68
CA ILE A 349 -9.01 -24.17 11.49
C ILE A 349 -7.52 -24.44 11.25
N LYS A 350 -6.72 -24.68 12.30
CA LYS A 350 -5.31 -25.04 12.17
C LYS A 350 -5.12 -26.36 11.44
N LEU A 351 -6.02 -27.34 11.68
CA LEU A 351 -6.01 -28.59 10.91
C LEU A 351 -6.42 -28.36 9.45
N ALA A 352 -7.43 -27.52 9.23
CA ALA A 352 -7.84 -27.14 7.88
C ALA A 352 -6.69 -26.50 7.09
N ILE A 353 -5.98 -25.55 7.71
CA ILE A 353 -4.79 -24.92 7.09
C ILE A 353 -3.70 -25.96 6.77
N LYS A 354 -3.41 -26.91 7.67
CA LYS A 354 -2.44 -27.98 7.39
C LYS A 354 -2.86 -28.83 6.18
N ARG A 355 -4.14 -29.20 6.12
CA ARG A 355 -4.68 -29.94 4.99
C ARG A 355 -4.64 -29.17 3.67
N THR A 356 -4.91 -27.86 3.70
CA THR A 356 -4.76 -27.00 2.51
C THR A 356 -3.31 -26.85 2.06
N ASN A 357 -2.36 -27.00 2.97
CA ASN A 357 -0.92 -26.97 2.70
C ASN A 357 -0.34 -28.33 2.25
N GLY A 358 -1.20 -29.35 2.07
CA GLY A 358 -0.82 -30.64 1.48
C GLY A 358 -0.61 -31.77 2.48
N GLU A 359 -0.87 -31.59 3.78
CA GLU A 359 -0.90 -32.70 4.73
C GLU A 359 -2.15 -33.57 4.49
N GLU A 360 -1.97 -34.89 4.40
CA GLU A 360 -3.07 -35.83 4.16
C GLU A 360 -3.53 -36.46 5.48
N PHE A 361 -4.70 -36.05 5.95
CA PHE A 361 -5.42 -36.64 7.07
C PHE A 361 -6.89 -36.23 7.03
N ASP A 362 -7.74 -37.00 7.68
CA ASP A 362 -9.15 -36.70 7.79
C ASP A 362 -9.41 -35.69 8.90
N ILE A 363 -10.25 -34.70 8.61
CA ILE A 363 -10.76 -33.75 9.60
C ILE A 363 -12.18 -34.19 9.93
N ILE A 364 -12.40 -34.47 11.21
CA ILE A 364 -13.71 -34.87 11.73
C ILE A 364 -14.38 -33.61 12.28
N GLY A 365 -15.53 -33.26 11.70
CA GLY A 365 -16.41 -32.22 12.22
C GLY A 365 -17.15 -32.70 13.47
N ASN A 366 -17.55 -31.80 14.31
CA ASN A 366 -18.32 -32.08 15.53
C ASN A 366 -19.42 -31.03 15.69
N ASP A 367 -20.53 -31.43 16.26
CA ASP A 367 -21.63 -30.53 16.58
C ASP A 367 -21.52 -30.04 18.01
N ILE A 368 -21.95 -28.81 18.24
CA ILE A 368 -22.06 -28.26 19.59
C ILE A 368 -23.29 -27.35 19.70
N THR A 369 -23.97 -27.47 20.81
CA THR A 369 -25.12 -26.62 21.12
C THR A 369 -24.98 -26.12 22.57
N PHE A 370 -24.98 -24.80 22.74
CA PHE A 370 -25.18 -24.16 24.03
C PHE A 370 -26.57 -23.53 24.02
N ASP A 371 -27.36 -23.84 25.04
CA ASP A 371 -28.70 -23.28 25.24
C ASP A 371 -29.00 -23.02 26.70
N ASN A 372 -30.25 -22.78 27.03
CA ASN A 372 -30.67 -22.55 28.41
C ASN A 372 -30.57 -23.77 29.31
N GLU A 373 -30.55 -24.98 28.74
CA GLU A 373 -30.47 -26.25 29.48
C GLU A 373 -29.03 -26.79 29.50
N GLN A 374 -28.29 -26.63 28.39
CA GLN A 374 -26.94 -27.15 28.20
C GLN A 374 -25.91 -26.03 28.12
N ARG A 375 -25.43 -25.58 29.28
CA ARG A 375 -24.52 -24.43 29.38
C ARG A 375 -23.07 -24.78 29.66
N ILE A 376 -22.83 -25.99 30.16
CA ILE A 376 -21.53 -26.45 30.61
C ILE A 376 -21.30 -27.84 30.06
N TYR A 377 -20.19 -28.00 29.33
CA TYR A 377 -19.71 -29.30 28.90
C TYR A 377 -18.42 -29.65 29.61
N VAL A 378 -18.35 -30.88 30.12
CA VAL A 378 -17.12 -31.44 30.68
C VAL A 378 -16.55 -32.45 29.70
N MET A 379 -15.40 -32.16 29.15
CA MET A 379 -14.73 -33.02 28.19
C MET A 379 -13.72 -33.93 28.87
N THR A 380 -13.94 -35.24 28.78
CA THR A 380 -13.05 -36.26 29.34
C THR A 380 -12.50 -37.14 28.21
N GLY A 381 -11.41 -37.83 28.49
CA GLY A 381 -10.82 -38.77 27.51
C GLY A 381 -9.29 -38.88 27.63
N PRO A 382 -8.67 -39.82 26.90
CA PRO A 382 -7.23 -40.06 26.99
C PRO A 382 -6.41 -38.87 26.45
N ASN A 383 -5.14 -38.82 26.86
CA ASN A 383 -4.21 -37.89 26.26
C ASN A 383 -4.08 -38.17 24.75
N ARG A 384 -4.02 -37.11 23.93
CA ARG A 384 -4.06 -37.18 22.47
C ARG A 384 -5.41 -37.56 21.86
N GLY A 385 -6.48 -37.62 22.64
CA GLY A 385 -7.85 -37.88 22.19
C GLY A 385 -8.58 -36.68 21.55
N GLY A 386 -7.88 -35.65 21.11
CA GLY A 386 -8.48 -34.52 20.40
C GLY A 386 -9.18 -33.46 21.26
N LYS A 387 -9.14 -33.55 22.59
CA LYS A 387 -9.82 -32.62 23.51
C LYS A 387 -9.47 -31.13 23.22
N THR A 388 -8.17 -30.81 23.23
CA THR A 388 -7.67 -29.46 22.95
C THR A 388 -8.03 -29.02 21.54
N THR A 389 -7.96 -29.93 20.57
CA THR A 389 -8.31 -29.64 19.17
C THR A 389 -9.76 -29.22 19.04
N PHE A 390 -10.69 -29.92 19.73
CA PHE A 390 -12.10 -29.56 19.74
C PHE A 390 -12.35 -28.24 20.48
N THR A 391 -11.76 -28.06 21.67
CA THR A 391 -11.91 -26.80 22.41
C THR A 391 -11.43 -25.60 21.59
N GLN A 392 -10.30 -25.75 20.88
CA GLN A 392 -9.83 -24.73 19.96
C GLN A 392 -10.82 -24.50 18.80
N ALA A 393 -11.43 -25.57 18.23
CA ALA A 393 -12.41 -25.43 17.18
C ALA A 393 -13.62 -24.58 17.63
N VAL A 394 -14.12 -24.83 18.83
CA VAL A 394 -15.18 -24.00 19.44
C VAL A 394 -14.72 -22.55 19.59
N GLY A 395 -13.51 -22.33 20.11
CA GLY A 395 -12.94 -20.99 20.26
C GLY A 395 -12.78 -20.25 18.92
N HIS A 396 -12.42 -20.97 17.85
CA HIS A 396 -12.29 -20.38 16.51
C HIS A 396 -13.64 -19.90 15.95
N CYS A 397 -14.76 -20.54 16.30
CA CYS A 397 -16.10 -20.07 15.90
C CYS A 397 -16.45 -18.68 16.48
N PHE A 398 -15.83 -18.31 17.62
CA PHE A 398 -16.01 -16.98 18.23
C PHE A 398 -14.91 -15.97 17.82
N LEU A 399 -13.83 -16.44 17.21
CA LEU A 399 -12.72 -15.61 16.77
C LEU A 399 -12.95 -15.08 15.34
N LEU A 400 -13.48 -15.93 14.47
CA LEU A 400 -13.61 -15.72 13.02
C LEU A 400 -15.06 -15.42 12.62
#